data_965d9690d3df58a86f72c67b463ce6b7
#
_entry.id   965d9690d3df58a86f72c67b463ce6b7
#
_cell.length_a   1.000
_cell.length_b   1.000
_cell.length_c   1.000
_cell.angle_alpha   90.00
_cell.angle_beta   90.00
_cell.angle_gamma   90.00
#
_symmetry.space_group_name_H-M   'P 1'
#
loop_
_entity.id
_entity.type
_entity.pdbx_description
1 polymer ?
#
loop_
_entity_poly.entity_id
_entity_poly.type
_entity_poly.pdbx_seq_one_letter_code
_entity_poly.pdbx_strand_id
1 'polypeptide(L)'
;MSFHTALDVSIAGLAALPKLLRLKPIGVLEPLEKGSDKGFGQICEPTDGDAEQGISLRHLSARCVSVFESLPRVWGSSDRVVNRIVACGGSAGSLLQECLDQGIECLICGEAKYHEALDASLSGLSIIELGHDVSEFPLCALLAAQVQAAGIAQNCISMIDQKNKWYTPESSRR
;
A
#
# COMPACT_ATOMS: atom_id res chain seq x y z
N MET A 1 7.63 -17.93 15.61
CA MET A 1 8.62 -17.21 14.80
C MET A 1 7.84 -16.22 13.94
N SER A 2 8.23 -14.95 13.90
CA SER A 2 7.57 -13.95 13.08
C SER A 2 8.43 -13.69 11.85
N PHE A 3 7.84 -13.72 10.65
CA PHE A 3 8.50 -13.43 9.38
C PHE A 3 8.01 -12.12 8.76
N HIS A 4 7.26 -11.33 9.53
CA HIS A 4 6.58 -10.15 9.08
C HIS A 4 7.54 -9.19 8.35
N THR A 5 8.47 -8.58 9.05
CA THR A 5 9.41 -7.61 8.46
C THR A 5 10.26 -8.17 7.33
N ALA A 6 10.66 -9.45 7.41
CA ALA A 6 11.43 -10.09 6.35
C ALA A 6 10.65 -10.22 5.03
N LEU A 7 9.32 -10.37 5.12
CA LEU A 7 8.44 -10.41 3.96
C LEU A 7 8.22 -9.01 3.40
N ASP A 8 7.95 -8.03 4.26
CA ASP A 8 7.66 -6.64 3.87
C ASP A 8 8.78 -6.01 3.06
N VAL A 9 10.04 -6.19 3.49
CA VAL A 9 11.22 -5.65 2.82
C VAL A 9 11.66 -6.46 1.60
N SER A 10 11.03 -7.62 1.33
CA SER A 10 11.38 -8.47 0.20
C SER A 10 10.87 -7.90 -1.12
N ILE A 11 11.54 -8.23 -2.22
CA ILE A 11 11.10 -7.84 -3.57
C ILE A 11 9.64 -8.29 -3.82
N ALA A 12 9.29 -9.50 -3.41
CA ALA A 12 7.94 -10.03 -3.57
C ALA A 12 6.90 -9.28 -2.70
N GLY A 13 7.26 -8.94 -1.46
CA GLY A 13 6.42 -8.16 -0.55
C GLY A 13 6.19 -6.75 -1.06
N LEU A 14 7.26 -6.05 -1.46
CA LEU A 14 7.18 -4.72 -2.05
C LEU A 14 6.32 -4.67 -3.31
N ALA A 15 6.37 -5.72 -4.14
CA ALA A 15 5.60 -5.81 -5.38
C ALA A 15 4.12 -6.17 -5.19
N ALA A 16 3.69 -6.58 -4.00
CA ALA A 16 2.33 -7.10 -3.77
C ALA A 16 1.24 -6.05 -4.06
N LEU A 17 1.31 -4.91 -3.38
CA LEU A 17 0.33 -3.83 -3.58
C LEU A 17 0.41 -3.19 -4.97
N PRO A 18 1.60 -2.84 -5.51
CA PRO A 18 1.71 -2.31 -6.87
C PRO A 18 1.08 -3.22 -7.91
N LYS A 19 1.32 -4.53 -7.84
CA LYS A 19 0.77 -5.50 -8.79
C LYS A 19 -0.76 -5.51 -8.77
N LEU A 20 -1.37 -5.51 -7.59
CA LEU A 20 -2.82 -5.48 -7.43
C LEU A 20 -3.42 -4.17 -7.94
N LEU A 21 -2.74 -3.06 -7.71
CA LEU A 21 -3.16 -1.72 -8.10
C LEU A 21 -2.75 -1.34 -9.53
N ARG A 22 -2.15 -2.25 -10.30
CA ARG A 22 -1.66 -2.00 -11.66
C ARG A 22 -0.76 -0.76 -11.71
N LEU A 23 0.21 -0.71 -10.80
CA LEU A 23 1.25 0.29 -10.77
C LEU A 23 2.57 -0.36 -11.21
N LYS A 24 3.40 0.40 -11.92
CA LYS A 24 4.72 -0.03 -12.39
C LYS A 24 5.77 0.33 -11.35
N PRO A 25 6.44 -0.65 -10.71
CA PRO A 25 7.56 -0.38 -9.82
C PRO A 25 8.74 0.28 -10.57
N ILE A 26 9.33 1.32 -9.96
CA ILE A 26 10.49 2.04 -10.50
C ILE A 26 11.64 2.18 -9.50
N GLY A 27 11.44 1.87 -8.22
CA GLY A 27 12.46 1.97 -7.20
C GLY A 27 11.93 1.64 -5.81
N VAL A 28 12.80 1.74 -4.82
CA VAL A 28 12.50 1.54 -3.39
C VAL A 28 12.73 2.87 -2.67
N LEU A 29 11.78 3.26 -1.80
CA LEU A 29 11.83 4.55 -1.09
C LEU A 29 12.95 4.56 -0.04
N GLU A 30 12.94 3.59 0.88
CA GLU A 30 13.99 3.38 1.88
C GLU A 30 14.69 2.03 1.64
N PRO A 31 15.74 1.96 0.82
CA PRO A 31 16.46 0.73 0.59
C PRO A 31 17.23 0.29 1.84
N LEU A 32 17.28 -1.02 2.13
CA LEU A 32 18.06 -1.57 3.26
C LEU A 32 19.55 -1.26 3.16
N GLU A 33 20.07 -1.23 1.94
CA GLU A 33 21.44 -0.87 1.61
C GLU A 33 21.41 -0.03 0.33
N LYS A 34 22.40 0.82 0.15
CA LYS A 34 22.51 1.67 -1.05
C LYS A 34 22.46 0.84 -2.33
N GLY A 35 21.43 1.08 -3.17
CA GLY A 35 21.22 0.38 -4.43
C GLY A 35 20.54 -0.99 -4.29
N SER A 36 20.00 -1.31 -3.10
CA SER A 36 19.22 -2.54 -2.89
C SER A 36 17.82 -2.41 -3.45
N ASP A 37 17.32 -3.50 -4.06
CA ASP A 37 15.92 -3.65 -4.44
C ASP A 37 15.03 -4.10 -3.27
N LYS A 38 15.61 -4.22 -2.07
CA LYS A 38 14.91 -4.56 -0.82
C LYS A 38 14.86 -3.33 0.08
N GLY A 39 13.75 -3.14 0.77
CA GLY A 39 13.59 -2.00 1.66
C GLY A 39 12.14 -1.75 2.04
N PHE A 40 11.80 -0.52 2.35
CA PHE A 40 10.45 -0.11 2.68
C PHE A 40 9.90 0.87 1.65
N GLY A 41 8.63 0.66 1.26
CA GLY A 41 7.94 1.52 0.30
C GLY A 41 8.40 1.30 -1.15
N GLN A 42 7.52 0.78 -1.99
CA GLN A 42 7.76 0.63 -3.42
C GLN A 42 7.39 1.91 -4.15
N ILE A 43 8.37 2.57 -4.77
CA ILE A 43 8.10 3.71 -5.66
C ILE A 43 7.56 3.18 -6.98
N CYS A 44 6.46 3.78 -7.44
CA CYS A 44 5.73 3.34 -8.61
C CYS A 44 5.30 4.51 -9.49
N GLU A 45 5.00 4.19 -10.74
CA GLU A 45 4.32 5.04 -11.72
C GLU A 45 2.98 4.38 -12.12
N PRO A 46 1.97 5.16 -12.53
CA PRO A 46 0.77 4.64 -13.19
C PRO A 46 1.12 3.85 -14.46
N THR A 47 0.30 2.87 -14.82
CA THR A 47 0.42 2.12 -16.07
C THR A 47 -0.71 2.45 -17.02
N ASP A 48 -0.60 2.00 -18.25
CA ASP A 48 -1.62 2.12 -19.30
C ASP A 48 -1.92 3.58 -19.70
N GLY A 49 -3.18 3.93 -19.92
CA GLY A 49 -3.60 5.25 -20.33
C GLY A 49 -3.30 6.39 -19.35
N ASP A 50 -2.92 6.03 -18.12
CA ASP A 50 -2.51 6.98 -17.08
C ASP A 50 -1.00 7.28 -17.10
N ALA A 51 -0.21 6.54 -17.89
CA ALA A 51 1.27 6.60 -17.83
C ALA A 51 1.86 7.96 -18.22
N GLU A 52 1.24 8.67 -19.17
CA GLU A 52 1.74 9.97 -19.65
C GLU A 52 1.12 11.16 -18.90
N GLN A 53 -0.10 11.01 -18.42
CA GLN A 53 -0.88 12.09 -17.81
C GLN A 53 -1.00 11.98 -16.30
N GLY A 54 -0.53 10.87 -15.72
CA GLY A 54 -0.75 10.54 -14.32
C GLY A 54 -2.17 10.03 -14.05
N ILE A 55 -2.43 9.64 -12.81
CA ILE A 55 -3.73 9.17 -12.36
C ILE A 55 -4.33 10.15 -11.35
N SER A 56 -5.62 10.49 -11.49
CA SER A 56 -6.26 11.31 -10.47
C SER A 56 -6.44 10.53 -9.16
N LEU A 57 -6.37 11.23 -8.03
CA LEU A 57 -6.54 10.62 -6.71
C LEU A 57 -7.91 9.93 -6.58
N ARG A 58 -8.94 10.49 -7.24
CA ARG A 58 -10.27 9.88 -7.37
C ARG A 58 -10.21 8.50 -8.04
N HIS A 59 -9.53 8.38 -9.18
CA HIS A 59 -9.42 7.12 -9.92
C HIS A 59 -8.56 6.11 -9.17
N LEU A 60 -7.46 6.56 -8.56
CA LEU A 60 -6.58 5.68 -7.79
C LEU A 60 -7.29 5.14 -6.54
N SER A 61 -8.02 5.99 -5.80
CA SER A 61 -8.81 5.54 -4.64
C SER A 61 -9.97 4.63 -5.03
N ALA A 62 -10.64 4.89 -6.15
CA ALA A 62 -11.69 3.99 -6.68
C ALA A 62 -11.11 2.63 -7.07
N ARG A 63 -9.90 2.59 -7.65
CA ARG A 63 -9.17 1.35 -7.92
C ARG A 63 -8.88 0.59 -6.63
N CYS A 64 -8.47 1.28 -5.56
CA CYS A 64 -8.29 0.67 -4.24
C CYS A 64 -9.59 0.05 -3.72
N VAL A 65 -10.72 0.76 -3.81
CA VAL A 65 -12.04 0.22 -3.43
C VAL A 65 -12.37 -1.05 -4.19
N SER A 66 -12.16 -1.04 -5.51
CA SER A 66 -12.47 -2.19 -6.37
C SER A 66 -11.59 -3.41 -6.09
N VAL A 67 -10.32 -3.19 -5.73
CA VAL A 67 -9.35 -4.28 -5.49
C VAL A 67 -9.51 -4.89 -4.10
N PHE A 68 -9.72 -4.05 -3.10
CA PHE A 68 -9.71 -4.48 -1.69
C PHE A 68 -11.10 -4.64 -1.08
N GLU A 69 -12.15 -4.25 -1.80
CA GLU A 69 -13.55 -4.27 -1.31
C GLU A 69 -13.71 -3.54 0.03
N SER A 70 -12.92 -2.49 0.24
CA SER A 70 -12.87 -1.68 1.45
C SER A 70 -12.81 -0.20 1.10
N LEU A 71 -13.40 0.65 1.94
CA LEU A 71 -13.38 2.10 1.74
C LEU A 71 -12.12 2.71 2.38
N PRO A 72 -11.17 3.23 1.57
CA PRO A 72 -9.99 3.88 2.09
C PRO A 72 -10.32 5.27 2.65
N ARG A 73 -9.52 5.75 3.60
CA ARG A 73 -9.47 7.16 3.96
C ARG A 73 -8.48 7.86 3.04
N VAL A 74 -8.89 8.99 2.46
CA VAL A 74 -8.08 9.72 1.48
C VAL A 74 -7.78 11.13 1.97
N TRP A 75 -6.52 11.52 1.93
CA TRP A 75 -6.01 12.86 2.22
C TRP A 75 -5.56 13.50 0.92
N GLY A 76 -6.07 14.67 0.60
CA GLY A 76 -5.80 15.40 -0.61
C GLY A 76 -7.04 15.64 -1.47
N SER A 77 -6.89 16.45 -2.52
CA SER A 77 -7.99 16.75 -3.46
C SER A 77 -8.24 15.57 -4.40
N SER A 78 -9.51 15.21 -4.58
CA SER A 78 -9.92 14.11 -5.47
C SER A 78 -9.46 14.28 -6.92
N ASP A 79 -9.32 15.52 -7.37
CA ASP A 79 -8.99 15.84 -8.76
C ASP A 79 -7.47 16.03 -8.98
N ARG A 80 -6.69 15.95 -7.90
CA ARG A 80 -5.23 16.00 -7.99
C ARG A 80 -4.72 14.81 -8.79
N VAL A 81 -3.90 15.09 -9.78
CA VAL A 81 -3.20 14.09 -10.59
C VAL A 81 -1.86 13.77 -9.95
N VAL A 82 -1.51 12.49 -9.87
CA VAL A 82 -0.27 11.98 -9.28
C VAL A 82 0.43 11.02 -10.22
N ASN A 83 1.77 11.11 -10.28
CA ASN A 83 2.63 10.26 -11.10
C ASN A 83 3.61 9.43 -10.26
N ARG A 84 4.17 10.05 -9.20
CA ARG A 84 5.10 9.37 -8.30
C ARG A 84 4.35 8.90 -7.07
N ILE A 85 4.14 7.60 -7.00
CA ILE A 85 3.31 6.94 -5.99
C ILE A 85 4.20 5.99 -5.19
N VAL A 86 4.05 5.98 -3.87
CA VAL A 86 4.64 4.93 -3.03
C VAL A 86 3.54 4.02 -2.54
N ALA A 87 3.76 2.71 -2.60
CA ALA A 87 2.90 1.70 -2.00
C ALA A 87 3.65 0.97 -0.90
N CYS A 88 3.07 0.94 0.31
CA CYS A 88 3.61 0.27 1.48
C CYS A 88 2.46 -0.35 2.30
N GLY A 89 2.55 -1.63 2.63
CA GLY A 89 1.59 -2.26 3.55
C GLY A 89 1.82 -1.80 4.99
N GLY A 90 0.82 -1.98 5.86
CA GLY A 90 0.90 -1.67 7.27
C GLY A 90 0.99 -0.18 7.59
N SER A 91 1.71 0.17 8.64
CA SER A 91 1.82 1.55 9.11
C SER A 91 2.82 2.36 8.27
N ALA A 92 2.42 3.58 7.89
CA ALA A 92 3.27 4.50 7.13
C ALA A 92 4.50 4.97 7.94
N GLY A 93 4.36 5.14 9.26
CA GLY A 93 5.45 5.50 10.16
C GLY A 93 6.35 6.63 9.65
N SER A 94 7.66 6.35 9.58
CA SER A 94 8.69 7.30 9.10
C SER A 94 8.61 7.61 7.60
N LEU A 95 7.94 6.78 6.80
CA LEU A 95 7.90 6.92 5.35
C LEU A 95 7.26 8.23 4.87
N LEU A 96 6.40 8.87 5.69
CA LEU A 96 5.76 10.13 5.32
C LEU A 96 6.78 11.24 5.04
N GLN A 97 7.78 11.38 5.92
CA GLN A 97 8.82 12.38 5.72
C GLN A 97 9.70 12.04 4.52
N GLU A 98 10.09 10.77 4.38
CA GLU A 98 10.90 10.32 3.25
C GLU A 98 10.17 10.51 1.91
N CYS A 99 8.84 10.33 1.88
CA CYS A 99 8.02 10.64 0.71
C CYS A 99 8.11 12.12 0.33
N LEU A 100 8.01 13.03 1.31
CA LEU A 100 8.13 14.47 1.06
C LEU A 100 9.52 14.83 0.54
N ASP A 101 10.56 14.30 1.16
CA ASP A 101 11.97 14.60 0.82
C ASP A 101 12.33 14.12 -0.60
N GLN A 102 11.73 13.01 -1.04
CA GLN A 102 11.95 12.46 -2.40
C GLN A 102 10.93 12.93 -3.43
N GLY A 103 10.05 13.86 -3.10
CA GLY A 103 9.05 14.42 -4.04
C GLY A 103 8.01 13.39 -4.48
N ILE A 104 7.62 12.48 -3.59
CA ILE A 104 6.48 11.57 -3.81
C ILE A 104 5.19 12.37 -3.72
N GLU A 105 4.26 12.09 -4.62
CA GLU A 105 3.01 12.82 -4.74
C GLU A 105 1.83 12.13 -4.03
N CYS A 106 1.91 10.80 -3.90
CA CYS A 106 0.91 9.99 -3.20
C CYS A 106 1.54 8.81 -2.48
N LEU A 107 1.15 8.60 -1.22
CA LEU A 107 1.46 7.40 -0.45
C LEU A 107 0.19 6.55 -0.30
N ILE A 108 0.26 5.27 -0.67
CA ILE A 108 -0.74 4.25 -0.38
C ILE A 108 -0.18 3.41 0.76
N CYS A 109 -0.89 3.37 1.89
CA CYS A 109 -0.45 2.65 3.09
C CYS A 109 -1.62 1.96 3.80
N GLY A 110 -1.34 1.16 4.81
CA GLY A 110 -2.37 0.61 5.68
C GLY A 110 -2.95 1.69 6.57
N GLU A 111 -2.12 2.39 7.31
CA GLU A 111 -2.55 3.45 8.22
C GLU A 111 -1.45 4.49 8.45
N ALA A 112 -1.86 5.68 8.86
CA ALA A 112 -0.99 6.75 9.33
C ALA A 112 -1.60 7.39 10.58
N LYS A 113 -0.76 7.87 11.49
CA LYS A 113 -1.25 8.64 12.63
C LYS A 113 -1.85 9.95 12.15
N TYR A 114 -2.98 10.33 12.74
CA TYR A 114 -3.77 11.48 12.29
C TYR A 114 -2.93 12.75 12.11
N HIS A 115 -2.12 13.12 13.11
CA HIS A 115 -1.32 14.34 13.04
C HIS A 115 -0.23 14.28 11.98
N GLU A 116 0.44 13.12 11.85
CA GLU A 116 1.46 12.89 10.83
C GLU A 116 0.86 12.96 9.41
N ALA A 117 -0.31 12.34 9.20
CA ALA A 117 -1.02 12.39 7.93
C ALA A 117 -1.52 13.80 7.59
N LEU A 118 -2.02 14.55 8.60
CA LEU A 118 -2.46 15.93 8.41
C LEU A 118 -1.28 16.82 7.99
N ASP A 119 -0.17 16.75 8.70
CA ASP A 119 1.02 17.57 8.43
C ASP A 119 1.61 17.25 7.06
N ALA A 120 1.69 15.97 6.70
CA ALA A 120 2.15 15.53 5.38
C ALA A 120 1.21 15.99 4.27
N SER A 121 -0.10 15.93 4.49
CA SER A 121 -1.11 16.39 3.52
C SER A 121 -1.04 17.91 3.31
N LEU A 122 -0.87 18.69 4.38
CA LEU A 122 -0.65 20.14 4.30
C LEU A 122 0.65 20.49 3.60
N SER A 123 1.66 19.62 3.71
CA SER A 123 2.94 19.74 3.00
C SER A 123 2.87 19.27 1.55
N GLY A 124 1.72 18.80 1.09
CA GLY A 124 1.47 18.48 -0.31
C GLY A 124 1.52 17.00 -0.67
N LEU A 125 1.67 16.07 0.28
CA LEU A 125 1.58 14.64 0.04
C LEU A 125 0.12 14.19 0.08
N SER A 126 -0.37 13.52 -0.97
CA SER A 126 -1.65 12.82 -0.90
C SER A 126 -1.46 11.46 -0.22
N ILE A 127 -2.47 11.00 0.55
CA ILE A 127 -2.37 9.71 1.24
C ILE A 127 -3.66 8.93 1.02
N ILE A 128 -3.54 7.63 0.74
CA ILE A 128 -4.65 6.66 0.67
C ILE A 128 -4.39 5.59 1.72
N GLU A 129 -5.21 5.60 2.78
CA GLU A 129 -5.14 4.63 3.86
C GLU A 129 -6.15 3.51 3.63
N LEU A 130 -5.66 2.30 3.39
CA LEU A 130 -6.46 1.11 3.05
C LEU A 130 -7.05 0.40 4.29
N GLY A 131 -6.41 0.56 5.44
CA GLY A 131 -6.54 -0.28 6.62
C GLY A 131 -5.31 -1.20 6.76
N HIS A 132 -4.85 -1.41 7.99
CA HIS A 132 -3.62 -2.18 8.28
C HIS A 132 -3.75 -3.62 7.75
N ASP A 133 -4.79 -4.31 8.20
CA ASP A 133 -5.12 -5.68 7.81
C ASP A 133 -5.39 -5.82 6.30
N VAL A 134 -6.10 -4.86 5.70
CA VAL A 134 -6.43 -4.85 4.27
C VAL A 134 -5.19 -4.76 3.40
N SER A 135 -4.24 -3.91 3.78
CA SER A 135 -3.01 -3.69 3.02
C SER A 135 -2.01 -4.84 3.12
N GLU A 136 -2.02 -5.57 4.24
CA GLU A 136 -1.09 -6.68 4.50
C GLU A 136 -1.66 -8.06 4.14
N PHE A 137 -2.97 -8.22 4.08
CA PHE A 137 -3.59 -9.52 3.77
C PHE A 137 -3.08 -10.15 2.45
N PRO A 138 -2.78 -9.39 1.37
CA PRO A 138 -2.17 -9.95 0.17
C PRO A 138 -0.84 -10.66 0.40
N LEU A 139 -0.08 -10.28 1.44
CA LEU A 139 1.18 -10.91 1.80
C LEU A 139 0.98 -12.33 2.35
N CYS A 140 -0.19 -12.63 2.93
CA CYS A 140 -0.51 -13.97 3.41
C CYS A 140 -0.48 -15.00 2.28
N ALA A 141 -0.94 -14.64 1.08
CA ALA A 141 -0.89 -15.54 -0.09
C ALA A 141 0.55 -15.80 -0.54
N LEU A 142 1.41 -14.76 -0.50
CA LEU A 142 2.84 -14.92 -0.80
C LEU A 142 3.52 -15.83 0.23
N LEU A 143 3.24 -15.63 1.51
CA LEU A 143 3.78 -16.49 2.58
C LEU A 143 3.31 -17.94 2.44
N ALA A 144 2.02 -18.16 2.17
CA ALA A 144 1.46 -19.47 1.93
C ALA A 144 2.15 -20.19 0.77
N ALA A 145 2.41 -19.48 -0.34
CA ALA A 145 3.14 -20.03 -1.47
C ALA A 145 4.59 -20.39 -1.13
N GLN A 146 5.29 -19.59 -0.31
CA GLN A 146 6.65 -19.88 0.15
C GLN A 146 6.67 -21.13 1.07
N VAL A 147 5.71 -21.23 1.99
CA VAL A 147 5.58 -22.39 2.90
C VAL A 147 5.29 -23.66 2.11
N GLN A 148 4.44 -23.57 1.08
CA GLN A 148 4.17 -24.69 0.17
C GLN A 148 5.41 -25.09 -0.62
N ALA A 149 6.17 -24.13 -1.14
CA ALA A 149 7.42 -24.38 -1.85
C ALA A 149 8.50 -25.02 -0.96
N ALA A 150 8.45 -24.76 0.36
CA ALA A 150 9.29 -25.41 1.36
C ALA A 150 8.85 -26.85 1.70
N GLY A 151 7.82 -27.39 1.03
CA GLY A 151 7.39 -28.79 1.16
C GLY A 151 6.22 -29.03 2.11
N ILE A 152 5.58 -27.98 2.63
CA ILE A 152 4.37 -28.12 3.45
C ILE A 152 3.17 -28.32 2.54
N ALA A 153 2.40 -29.37 2.77
CA ALA A 153 1.20 -29.66 1.98
C ALA A 153 0.13 -28.58 2.14
N GLN A 154 -0.57 -28.24 1.05
CA GLN A 154 -1.56 -27.15 1.03
C GLN A 154 -2.68 -27.34 2.08
N ASN A 155 -3.09 -28.56 2.35
CA ASN A 155 -4.10 -28.88 3.37
C ASN A 155 -3.62 -28.63 4.81
N CYS A 156 -2.33 -28.39 5.01
CA CYS A 156 -1.73 -27.99 6.30
C CYS A 156 -1.57 -26.47 6.43
N ILE A 157 -1.96 -25.68 5.41
CA ILE A 157 -1.83 -24.23 5.37
C ILE A 157 -3.23 -23.63 5.49
N SER A 158 -3.45 -22.80 6.49
CA SER A 158 -4.69 -22.06 6.66
C SER A 158 -4.40 -20.57 6.75
N MET A 159 -5.08 -19.78 5.90
CA MET A 159 -5.08 -18.33 6.00
C MET A 159 -6.29 -17.88 6.82
N ILE A 160 -6.06 -17.03 7.82
CA ILE A 160 -7.13 -16.53 8.67
C ILE A 160 -7.44 -15.10 8.20
N ASP A 161 -8.61 -14.93 7.58
CA ASP A 161 -9.13 -13.62 7.22
C ASP A 161 -9.63 -12.91 8.49
N GLN A 162 -9.20 -11.67 8.69
CA GLN A 162 -9.63 -10.83 9.80
C GLN A 162 -10.78 -9.89 9.43
N LYS A 163 -11.33 -9.99 8.23
CA LYS A 163 -12.54 -9.26 7.84
C LYS A 163 -13.63 -9.44 8.90
N ASN A 164 -14.41 -8.41 9.13
CA ASN A 164 -15.51 -8.40 10.10
C ASN A 164 -15.13 -8.38 11.60
N LYS A 165 -13.88 -8.07 11.95
CA LYS A 165 -13.52 -7.80 13.35
C LYS A 165 -13.98 -6.41 13.82
N TRP A 166 -14.21 -5.51 12.87
CA TRP A 166 -14.78 -4.18 13.06
C TRP A 166 -15.60 -3.80 11.82
N TYR A 167 -16.44 -2.81 11.95
CA TYR A 167 -17.25 -2.29 10.84
C TYR A 167 -17.48 -0.79 10.99
N THR A 168 -17.68 -0.11 9.88
CA THR A 168 -18.13 1.28 9.86
C THR A 168 -19.66 1.26 9.76
N PRO A 169 -20.40 1.83 10.74
CA PRO A 169 -21.85 1.90 10.65
C PRO A 169 -22.28 2.70 9.42
N GLU A 170 -23.18 2.14 8.63
CA GLU A 170 -23.82 2.88 7.54
C GLU A 170 -24.67 4.02 8.13
N SER A 171 -24.45 5.24 7.65
CA SER A 171 -25.36 6.33 7.97
C SER A 171 -26.69 6.05 7.25
N SER A 172 -27.71 5.61 7.99
CA SER A 172 -29.07 5.63 7.47
C SER A 172 -29.44 7.09 7.19
N ARG A 173 -29.31 7.52 5.96
CA ARG A 173 -29.97 8.76 5.52
C ARG A 173 -31.46 8.47 5.56
N ARG A 174 -32.11 8.94 6.62
CA ARG A 174 -33.56 9.09 6.66
C ARG A 174 -33.94 10.33 5.86
#